data_347a7d8c9c2bb3625f5df3a6cd390b7d
#
_entry.id   347a7d8c9c2bb3625f5df3a6cd390b7d
#
_cell.length_a   1.000
_cell.length_b   1.000
_cell.length_c   1.000
_cell.angle_alpha   90.00
_cell.angle_beta   90.00
_cell.angle_gamma   90.00
#
_symmetry.space_group_name_H-M   'P 1'
#
loop_
_entity.id
_entity.type
_entity.pdbx_description
1 polymer ?
#
loop_
_entity_poly.entity_id
_entity_poly.type
_entity_poly.pdbx_seq_one_letter_code
_entity_poly.pdbx_strand_id
1 'polypeptide(L)'
;MTVTKAPSTTTSPHETLRKYKTIAIVGASKNPAKDAYTVPEFMKNHGFNIIPINPTADEIVGEKAYPSLADLPANLASKVDIVDVFRPSEELPQVAQQVVDFHKKYGRPFVFWAQLGLENEEAKQVLAKNQISYVMNACLRIVQKSL
;
A
#
# COMPACT_ATOMS: atom_id res chain seq x y z
N MET A 1 -35.94 -7.87 6.95
CA MET A 1 -34.84 -7.66 5.99
C MET A 1 -33.55 -7.37 6.70
N THR A 2 -32.58 -8.08 6.36
CA THR A 2 -31.29 -7.83 6.95
C THR A 2 -30.65 -6.68 6.18
N VAL A 3 -30.40 -5.59 6.84
CA VAL A 3 -29.56 -4.57 6.26
C VAL A 3 -28.18 -5.19 6.14
N THR A 4 -27.77 -5.44 4.93
CA THR A 4 -26.41 -5.90 4.70
C THR A 4 -25.51 -4.73 5.03
N LYS A 5 -24.96 -4.77 6.22
CA LYS A 5 -23.95 -3.82 6.61
C LYS A 5 -22.80 -4.02 5.63
N ALA A 6 -22.35 -2.96 4.99
CA ALA A 6 -21.15 -3.02 4.20
C ALA A 6 -20.04 -3.60 5.08
N PRO A 7 -19.25 -4.58 4.58
CA PRO A 7 -18.16 -5.12 5.36
C PRO A 7 -17.28 -3.98 5.86
N SER A 8 -16.83 -4.08 7.09
CA SER A 8 -15.90 -3.10 7.64
C SER A 8 -14.68 -3.09 6.74
N THR A 9 -14.35 -1.93 6.19
CA THR A 9 -13.21 -1.75 5.31
C THR A 9 -11.99 -1.26 6.07
N THR A 10 -12.17 -0.84 7.33
CA THR A 10 -11.02 -0.60 8.20
C THR A 10 -10.51 -1.94 8.73
N THR A 11 -9.21 -2.06 8.86
CA THR A 11 -8.59 -3.28 9.39
C THR A 11 -7.49 -2.90 10.38
N SER A 12 -7.14 -3.84 11.26
CA SER A 12 -6.09 -3.62 12.25
C SER A 12 -4.72 -3.49 11.58
N PRO A 13 -3.98 -2.41 11.83
CA PRO A 13 -2.61 -2.29 11.33
C PRO A 13 -1.71 -3.43 11.79
N HIS A 14 -1.79 -3.83 13.04
CA HIS A 14 -0.95 -4.89 13.61
C HIS A 14 -1.26 -6.25 12.98
N GLU A 15 -2.55 -6.60 12.86
CA GLU A 15 -2.97 -7.84 12.23
C GLU A 15 -2.56 -7.90 10.76
N THR A 16 -2.64 -6.77 10.08
CA THR A 16 -2.21 -6.66 8.68
C THR A 16 -0.73 -7.04 8.53
N LEU A 17 0.14 -6.49 9.37
CA LEU A 17 1.57 -6.77 9.27
C LEU A 17 1.95 -8.16 9.79
N ARG A 18 1.14 -8.77 10.66
CA ARG A 18 1.35 -10.17 11.05
C ARG A 18 1.01 -11.12 9.91
N LYS A 19 -0.02 -10.79 9.14
CA LYS A 19 -0.60 -11.68 8.13
C LYS A 19 0.05 -11.55 6.75
N TYR A 20 0.42 -10.36 6.34
CA TYR A 20 0.82 -10.05 4.98
C TYR A 20 2.27 -9.57 4.93
N LYS A 21 3.02 -10.03 3.93
CA LYS A 21 4.47 -9.77 3.86
C LYS A 21 4.95 -9.11 2.58
N THR A 22 4.12 -9.02 1.54
CA THR A 22 4.54 -8.42 0.27
C THR A 22 3.86 -7.06 0.10
N ILE A 23 4.66 -6.01 0.02
CA ILE A 23 4.20 -4.61 0.02
C ILE A 23 4.71 -3.90 -1.23
N ALA A 24 3.78 -3.40 -2.05
CA ALA A 24 4.11 -2.47 -3.12
C ALA A 24 4.07 -1.05 -2.52
N ILE A 25 5.12 -0.28 -2.76
CA ILE A 25 5.28 1.06 -2.19
C ILE A 25 5.07 2.10 -3.29
N VAL A 26 3.90 2.72 -3.34
CA VAL A 26 3.60 3.79 -4.29
C VAL A 26 4.18 5.10 -3.77
N GLY A 27 5.03 5.73 -4.56
CA GLY A 27 5.72 6.94 -4.15
C GLY A 27 7.02 6.66 -3.39
N ALA A 28 7.57 5.45 -3.52
CA ALA A 28 8.88 5.13 -2.97
C ALA A 28 9.94 6.10 -3.49
N SER A 29 10.91 6.46 -2.67
CA SER A 29 11.96 7.41 -3.01
C SER A 29 13.33 6.74 -3.01
N LYS A 30 14.20 7.16 -3.92
CA LYS A 30 15.60 6.76 -3.90
C LYS A 30 16.47 7.68 -3.02
N ASN A 31 15.88 8.71 -2.41
CA ASN A 31 16.57 9.64 -1.52
C ASN A 31 16.60 9.08 -0.08
N PRO A 32 17.80 8.69 0.45
CA PRO A 32 17.89 8.09 1.77
C PRO A 32 17.48 9.02 2.93
N ALA A 33 17.29 10.31 2.67
CA ALA A 33 16.84 11.26 3.68
C ALA A 33 15.32 11.27 3.85
N LYS A 34 14.57 10.59 2.97
CA LYS A 34 13.11 10.60 2.98
C LYS A 34 12.53 9.36 3.63
N ASP A 35 11.37 9.51 4.30
CA ASP A 35 10.64 8.38 4.89
C ASP A 35 10.23 7.38 3.81
N ALA A 36 9.92 7.84 2.61
CA ALA A 36 9.58 6.97 1.49
C ALA A 36 10.75 6.09 1.02
N TYR A 37 11.94 6.28 1.56
CA TYR A 37 13.09 5.40 1.42
C TYR A 37 13.33 4.61 2.71
N THR A 38 13.41 5.30 3.85
CA THR A 38 13.83 4.67 5.11
C THR A 38 12.78 3.70 5.66
N VAL A 39 11.50 3.95 5.46
CA VAL A 39 10.44 3.04 5.92
C VAL A 39 10.43 1.74 5.10
N PRO A 40 10.44 1.78 3.76
CA PRO A 40 10.59 0.55 2.97
C PRO A 40 11.87 -0.24 3.30
N GLU A 41 13.00 0.46 3.49
CA GLU A 41 14.26 -0.19 3.87
C GLU A 41 14.12 -0.92 5.21
N PHE A 42 13.53 -0.28 6.21
CA PHE A 42 13.28 -0.88 7.50
C PHE A 42 12.41 -2.15 7.37
N MET A 43 11.34 -2.06 6.60
CA MET A 43 10.42 -3.20 6.41
C MET A 43 11.13 -4.35 5.70
N LYS A 44 11.91 -4.05 4.68
CA LYS A 44 12.70 -5.07 3.98
C LYS A 44 13.65 -5.79 4.95
N ASN A 45 14.32 -5.04 5.83
CA ASN A 45 15.24 -5.60 6.81
C ASN A 45 14.53 -6.40 7.92
N HIS A 46 13.21 -6.33 7.98
CA HIS A 46 12.38 -7.05 8.94
C HIS A 46 11.53 -8.14 8.29
N GLY A 47 11.95 -8.65 7.15
CA GLY A 47 11.36 -9.83 6.53
C GLY A 47 10.21 -9.57 5.56
N PHE A 48 9.98 -8.31 5.16
CA PHE A 48 8.95 -7.99 4.18
C PHE A 48 9.54 -7.96 2.77
N ASN A 49 8.74 -8.37 1.80
CA ASN A 49 9.09 -8.27 0.39
C ASN A 49 8.63 -6.91 -0.11
N ILE A 50 9.55 -6.08 -0.57
CA ILE A 50 9.27 -4.71 -0.98
C ILE A 50 9.32 -4.59 -2.50
N ILE A 51 8.28 -4.01 -3.09
CA ILE A 51 8.20 -3.73 -4.52
C ILE A 51 8.06 -2.21 -4.67
N PRO A 52 9.15 -1.49 -4.95
CA PRO A 52 9.08 -0.03 -5.08
C PRO A 52 8.37 0.39 -6.37
N ILE A 53 7.51 1.40 -6.28
CA ILE A 53 6.86 2.02 -7.42
C ILE A 53 7.31 3.48 -7.48
N ASN A 54 8.02 3.83 -8.55
CA ASN A 54 8.52 5.18 -8.78
C ASN A 54 8.65 5.39 -10.28
N PRO A 55 8.13 6.51 -10.85
CA PRO A 55 8.08 6.69 -12.29
C PRO A 55 9.44 6.83 -12.98
N THR A 56 10.51 7.14 -12.25
CA THR A 56 11.80 7.44 -12.85
C THR A 56 12.97 6.61 -12.31
N ALA A 57 12.80 5.92 -11.20
CA ALA A 57 13.88 5.14 -10.61
C ALA A 57 13.91 3.72 -11.18
N ASP A 58 15.12 3.18 -11.35
CA ASP A 58 15.30 1.78 -11.77
C ASP A 58 15.38 0.85 -10.57
N GLU A 59 15.90 1.36 -9.45
CA GLU A 59 16.13 0.58 -8.24
C GLU A 59 15.97 1.46 -7.01
N ILE A 60 15.33 0.93 -5.98
CA ILE A 60 15.19 1.59 -4.66
C ILE A 60 15.37 0.52 -3.60
N VAL A 61 16.16 0.81 -2.58
CA VAL A 61 16.51 -0.10 -1.45
C VAL A 61 16.99 -1.47 -1.92
N GLY A 62 17.72 -1.51 -3.04
CA GLY A 62 18.24 -2.76 -3.59
C GLY A 62 17.23 -3.61 -4.33
N GLU A 63 16.00 -3.11 -4.55
CA GLU A 63 14.95 -3.80 -5.27
C GLU A 63 14.63 -3.09 -6.58
N LYS A 64 14.31 -3.85 -7.61
CA LYS A 64 13.89 -3.28 -8.88
C LYS A 64 12.62 -2.44 -8.67
N ALA A 65 12.64 -1.21 -9.17
CA ALA A 65 11.49 -0.32 -9.13
C ALA A 65 10.72 -0.39 -10.46
N TYR A 66 9.40 -0.19 -10.37
CA TYR A 66 8.51 -0.20 -11.52
C TYR A 66 7.83 1.17 -11.63
N PRO A 67 7.54 1.67 -12.85
CA PRO A 67 6.98 3.01 -13.02
C PRO A 67 5.61 3.20 -12.40
N SER A 68 4.76 2.16 -12.41
CA SER A 68 3.41 2.21 -11.86
C SER A 68 2.97 0.81 -11.43
N LEU A 69 1.87 0.74 -10.69
CA LEU A 69 1.26 -0.56 -10.36
C LEU A 69 0.89 -1.34 -11.62
N ALA A 70 0.38 -0.63 -12.63
CA ALA A 70 -0.04 -1.25 -13.89
C ALA A 70 1.13 -1.90 -14.65
N ASP A 71 2.36 -1.48 -14.38
CA ASP A 71 3.56 -2.01 -15.03
C ASP A 71 4.12 -3.25 -14.34
N LEU A 72 3.56 -3.67 -13.21
CA LEU A 72 4.03 -4.89 -12.55
C LEU A 72 3.74 -6.11 -13.42
N PRO A 73 4.73 -7.00 -13.61
CA PRO A 73 4.45 -8.25 -14.29
C PRO A 73 3.48 -9.09 -13.47
N ALA A 74 2.66 -9.91 -14.15
CA ALA A 74 1.57 -10.65 -13.53
C ALA A 74 2.03 -11.52 -12.36
N ASN A 75 3.22 -12.11 -12.44
CA ASN A 75 3.75 -12.95 -11.38
C ASN A 75 4.08 -12.19 -10.10
N LEU A 76 4.41 -10.90 -10.19
CA LEU A 76 4.60 -10.04 -9.02
C LEU A 76 3.26 -9.45 -8.57
N ALA A 77 2.47 -8.95 -9.52
CA ALA A 77 1.17 -8.34 -9.22
C ALA A 77 0.27 -9.26 -8.39
N SER A 78 0.26 -10.56 -8.73
CA SER A 78 -0.55 -11.55 -8.03
C SER A 78 -0.08 -11.88 -6.62
N LYS A 79 1.07 -11.35 -6.19
CA LYS A 79 1.63 -11.56 -4.85
C LYS A 79 1.51 -10.34 -3.94
N VAL A 80 1.09 -9.20 -4.46
CA VAL A 80 0.98 -7.97 -3.68
C VAL A 80 -0.11 -8.12 -2.62
N ASP A 81 0.27 -8.07 -1.36
CA ASP A 81 -0.67 -8.15 -0.24
C ASP A 81 -1.14 -6.78 0.21
N ILE A 82 -0.22 -5.82 0.24
CA ILE A 82 -0.45 -4.46 0.71
C ILE A 82 0.06 -3.49 -0.34
N VAL A 83 -0.71 -2.44 -0.63
CA VAL A 83 -0.21 -1.27 -1.36
C VAL A 83 -0.07 -0.15 -0.34
N ASP A 84 1.17 0.24 -0.06
CA ASP A 84 1.49 1.36 0.83
C ASP A 84 1.73 2.61 0.00
N VAL A 85 1.21 3.76 0.47
CA VAL A 85 1.20 4.99 -0.32
C VAL A 85 1.91 6.12 0.42
N PHE A 86 2.89 6.73 -0.27
CA PHE A 86 3.60 7.94 0.11
C PHE A 86 3.27 9.06 -0.90
N ARG A 87 2.00 9.41 -1.02
CA ARG A 87 1.57 10.52 -1.89
C ARG A 87 0.72 11.48 -1.08
N PRO A 88 0.69 12.79 -1.43
CA PRO A 88 -0.14 13.75 -0.69
C PRO A 88 -1.59 13.30 -0.54
N SER A 89 -2.23 13.68 0.57
CA SER A 89 -3.60 13.24 0.88
C SER A 89 -4.58 13.54 -0.24
N GLU A 90 -4.45 14.68 -0.90
CA GLU A 90 -5.33 15.07 -2.01
C GLU A 90 -5.18 14.19 -3.24
N GLU A 91 -4.10 13.41 -3.36
CA GLU A 91 -3.91 12.46 -4.46
C GLU A 91 -4.44 11.07 -4.13
N LEU A 92 -4.82 10.81 -2.88
CA LEU A 92 -5.25 9.47 -2.46
C LEU A 92 -6.47 8.95 -3.22
N PRO A 93 -7.48 9.76 -3.58
CA PRO A 93 -8.59 9.25 -4.39
C PRO A 93 -8.13 8.68 -5.73
N GLN A 94 -7.20 9.34 -6.40
CA GLN A 94 -6.65 8.87 -7.67
C GLN A 94 -5.86 7.59 -7.49
N VAL A 95 -5.03 7.52 -6.45
CA VAL A 95 -4.27 6.30 -6.15
C VAL A 95 -5.20 5.16 -5.78
N ALA A 96 -6.25 5.45 -4.99
CA ALA A 96 -7.25 4.45 -4.63
C ALA A 96 -7.92 3.87 -5.88
N GLN A 97 -8.23 4.71 -6.88
CA GLN A 97 -8.82 4.22 -8.13
C GLN A 97 -7.86 3.32 -8.90
N GLN A 98 -6.58 3.66 -8.92
CA GLN A 98 -5.55 2.80 -9.53
C GLN A 98 -5.48 1.44 -8.82
N VAL A 99 -5.60 1.45 -7.50
CA VAL A 99 -5.61 0.21 -6.71
C VAL A 99 -6.87 -0.61 -6.98
N VAL A 100 -8.02 0.05 -7.14
CA VAL A 100 -9.27 -0.63 -7.52
C VAL A 100 -9.11 -1.33 -8.87
N ASP A 101 -8.56 -0.66 -9.86
CA ASP A 101 -8.34 -1.23 -11.18
C ASP A 101 -7.39 -2.43 -11.12
N PHE A 102 -6.33 -2.31 -10.35
CA PHE A 102 -5.38 -3.37 -10.09
C PHE A 102 -6.06 -4.56 -9.39
N HIS A 103 -6.91 -4.27 -8.39
CA HIS A 103 -7.63 -5.29 -7.64
C HIS A 103 -8.61 -6.08 -8.53
N LYS A 104 -9.29 -5.40 -9.43
CA LYS A 104 -10.19 -6.06 -10.38
C LYS A 104 -9.46 -7.06 -11.26
N LYS A 105 -8.20 -6.78 -11.58
CA LYS A 105 -7.41 -7.64 -12.46
C LYS A 105 -6.75 -8.81 -11.72
N TYR A 106 -6.27 -8.60 -10.51
CA TYR A 106 -5.41 -9.57 -9.81
C TYR A 106 -6.00 -10.10 -8.50
N GLY A 107 -7.11 -9.55 -8.03
CA GLY A 107 -7.63 -9.89 -6.71
C GLY A 107 -6.77 -9.37 -5.56
N ARG A 108 -5.88 -8.43 -5.83
CA ARG A 108 -4.90 -7.83 -4.89
C ARG A 108 -4.89 -6.32 -5.05
N PRO A 109 -4.48 -5.56 -4.02
CA PRO A 109 -4.02 -6.00 -2.71
C PRO A 109 -5.19 -6.40 -1.80
N PHE A 110 -4.85 -6.95 -0.64
CA PHE A 110 -5.84 -7.17 0.42
C PHE A 110 -6.05 -5.91 1.24
N VAL A 111 -5.01 -5.09 1.37
CA VAL A 111 -5.05 -3.86 2.17
C VAL A 111 -4.39 -2.70 1.43
N PHE A 112 -5.10 -1.58 1.41
CA PHE A 112 -4.55 -0.27 1.01
C PHE A 112 -4.04 0.42 2.27
N TRP A 113 -2.81 0.91 2.24
CA TRP A 113 -2.19 1.52 3.42
C TRP A 113 -1.72 2.92 3.07
N ALA A 114 -2.23 3.95 3.76
CA ALA A 114 -1.73 5.32 3.63
C ALA A 114 -0.89 5.67 4.86
N GLN A 115 0.30 6.17 4.63
CA GLN A 115 1.28 6.46 5.67
C GLN A 115 0.83 7.54 6.65
N LEU A 116 1.58 7.70 7.74
CA LEU A 116 1.30 8.69 8.78
C LEU A 116 1.09 10.08 8.18
N GLY A 117 0.02 10.75 8.58
CA GLY A 117 -0.34 12.05 8.06
C GLY A 117 -1.14 12.04 6.77
N LEU A 118 -1.36 10.87 6.17
CA LEU A 118 -2.07 10.74 4.90
C LEU A 118 -3.43 10.11 5.13
N GLU A 119 -4.48 10.86 4.81
CA GLU A 119 -5.86 10.42 4.99
C GLU A 119 -6.78 11.16 4.05
N ASN A 120 -7.82 10.50 3.53
CA ASN A 120 -8.76 11.12 2.60
C ASN A 120 -10.07 10.35 2.60
N GLU A 121 -11.19 11.05 2.88
CA GLU A 121 -12.52 10.44 2.97
C GLU A 121 -13.02 9.90 1.63
N GLU A 122 -12.77 10.62 0.54
CA GLU A 122 -13.16 10.15 -0.80
C GLU A 122 -12.43 8.85 -1.15
N ALA A 123 -11.14 8.75 -0.84
CA ALA A 123 -10.38 7.53 -1.05
C ALA A 123 -10.96 6.37 -0.23
N LYS A 124 -11.35 6.62 1.02
CA LYS A 124 -11.99 5.61 1.87
C LYS A 124 -13.27 5.09 1.22
N GLN A 125 -14.10 6.00 0.68
CA GLN A 125 -15.35 5.62 0.02
C GLN A 125 -15.09 4.79 -1.24
N VAL A 126 -14.11 5.16 -2.04
CA VAL A 126 -13.73 4.40 -3.24
C VAL A 126 -13.31 2.98 -2.87
N LEU A 127 -12.49 2.84 -1.84
CA LEU A 127 -12.00 1.54 -1.39
C LEU A 127 -13.14 0.70 -0.79
N ALA A 128 -13.97 1.30 0.08
CA ALA A 128 -15.09 0.63 0.72
C ALA A 128 -16.09 0.12 -0.30
N LYS A 129 -16.42 0.93 -1.29
CA LYS A 129 -17.34 0.59 -2.36
C LYS A 129 -16.87 -0.61 -3.17
N ASN A 130 -15.58 -0.82 -3.25
CA ASN A 130 -14.96 -1.92 -3.97
C ASN A 130 -14.46 -3.04 -3.04
N GLN A 131 -14.85 -2.99 -1.76
CA GLN A 131 -14.58 -4.02 -0.75
C GLN A 131 -13.07 -4.24 -0.52
N ILE A 132 -12.29 -3.17 -0.59
CA ILE A 132 -10.87 -3.21 -0.29
C ILE A 132 -10.66 -2.64 1.12
N SER A 133 -10.09 -3.43 2.00
CA SER A 133 -9.75 -2.99 3.35
C SER A 133 -8.65 -1.94 3.33
N TYR A 134 -8.65 -1.04 4.29
CA TYR A 134 -7.63 0.00 4.33
C TYR A 134 -7.19 0.34 5.76
N VAL A 135 -5.97 0.84 5.84
CA VAL A 135 -5.39 1.50 7.00
C VAL A 135 -4.91 2.87 6.51
N MET A 136 -5.26 3.94 7.18
CA MET A 136 -4.78 5.28 6.84
C MET A 136 -4.18 5.97 8.06
N ASN A 137 -3.29 6.92 7.81
CA ASN A 137 -2.65 7.69 8.86
C ASN A 137 -1.86 6.81 9.84
N ALA A 138 -1.08 5.88 9.31
CA ALA A 138 -0.24 4.99 10.11
C ALA A 138 1.09 4.75 9.42
N CYS A 139 2.16 4.67 10.19
CA CYS A 139 3.49 4.39 9.66
C CYS A 139 3.80 2.90 9.80
N LEU A 140 4.13 2.24 8.70
CA LEU A 140 4.50 0.82 8.69
C LEU A 140 5.58 0.50 9.73
N ARG A 141 6.64 1.34 9.79
CA ARG A 141 7.77 1.12 10.70
C ARG A 141 7.34 1.21 12.15
N ILE A 142 6.52 2.22 12.49
CA ILE A 142 6.05 2.40 13.86
C ILE A 142 5.18 1.21 14.29
N VAL A 143 4.27 0.78 13.44
CA VAL A 143 3.42 -0.39 13.72
C VAL A 143 4.28 -1.64 13.88
N GLN A 144 5.23 -1.87 12.98
CA GLN A 144 6.11 -3.05 13.04
C GLN A 144 6.93 -3.07 14.33
N LYS A 145 7.44 -1.93 14.78
CA LYS A 145 8.21 -1.85 16.03
C LYS A 145 7.39 -2.17 17.27
N SER A 146 6.07 -2.05 17.19
CA SER A 146 5.18 -2.31 18.33
C SER A 146 4.61 -3.73 18.34
N LEU A 147 5.01 -4.56 17.38
CA LEU A 147 4.60 -5.95 17.35
C LEU A 147 5.37 -6.83 18.34
#